data_2062eb386dd9b5d75f1b72b3b6d083d3
#
_entry.id   2062eb386dd9b5d75f1b72b3b6d083d3
#
_cell.length_a   1.000
_cell.length_b   1.000
_cell.length_c   1.000
_cell.angle_alpha   90.00
_cell.angle_beta   90.00
_cell.angle_gamma   90.00
#
_symmetry.space_group_name_H-M   'P 1'
#
loop_
_entity.id
_entity.type
_entity.pdbx_description
1 polymer ?
#
loop_
_entity_poly.entity_id
_entity_poly.type
_entity_poly.pdbx_seq_one_letter_code
_entity_poly.pdbx_strand_id
1 'polypeptide(L)'
;MRHRKRGRKLGRNNSHRRALMRNLAKCLLVTVDADEDAEGKPAVSGRIKTTLAKAKEVQPFVERLITIARRTLIHERASEEFQSGPNKGPDKSSSEWQQWAAARAPVVAAKRRVQALLGGGDPDSKKAVDVLFSTLAPRFEFRAGGYTRVLRSAQRRLGDGGATAILEFVGDDEVSMVRPETTSAVSDSESDSEVETDIEGNGESGQEVDPGPGGEIGKKTEYDKD
;
A
#
# COMPACT_ATOMS: atom_id res chain seq x y z
N MET A 1 27.55 12.67 -5.96
CA MET A 1 26.22 12.04 -6.11
C MET A 1 26.13 10.77 -5.26
N ARG A 2 24.99 10.44 -4.64
CA ARG A 2 24.88 9.31 -3.71
C ARG A 2 24.52 7.97 -4.39
N HIS A 3 24.56 7.86 -5.71
CA HIS A 3 24.32 6.64 -6.49
C HIS A 3 23.15 5.79 -5.96
N ARG A 4 22.01 6.41 -5.59
CA ARG A 4 20.83 5.76 -5.00
C ARG A 4 21.09 4.91 -3.73
N LYS A 5 22.17 5.15 -3.01
CA LYS A 5 22.44 4.46 -1.74
C LYS A 5 21.37 4.85 -0.72
N ARG A 6 20.52 3.89 -0.34
CA ARG A 6 19.47 4.05 0.66
C ARG A 6 19.82 3.25 1.91
N GLY A 7 19.28 3.68 3.04
CA GLY A 7 19.41 2.98 4.32
C GLY A 7 20.63 3.39 5.13
N ARG A 8 20.45 3.33 6.45
CA ARG A 8 21.47 3.63 7.44
C ARG A 8 22.22 2.36 7.83
N LYS A 9 23.52 2.45 8.05
CA LYS A 9 24.32 1.28 8.53
C LYS A 9 23.96 0.90 9.97
N LEU A 10 23.63 1.87 10.83
CA LEU A 10 23.30 1.69 12.26
C LEU A 10 24.39 0.94 13.07
N GLY A 11 25.65 0.94 12.62
CA GLY A 11 26.72 0.20 13.26
C GLY A 11 26.53 -1.33 13.26
N ARG A 12 25.79 -1.89 12.28
CA ARG A 12 25.40 -3.31 12.24
C ARG A 12 25.68 -3.94 10.88
N ASN A 13 25.93 -5.25 10.86
CA ASN A 13 25.94 -6.03 9.63
C ASN A 13 24.52 -6.10 9.01
N ASN A 14 24.42 -6.58 7.79
CA ASN A 14 23.17 -6.59 7.04
C ASN A 14 22.08 -7.47 7.69
N SER A 15 22.44 -8.66 8.15
CA SER A 15 21.49 -9.60 8.78
C SER A 15 20.93 -9.03 10.09
N HIS A 16 21.79 -8.51 10.96
CA HIS A 16 21.40 -7.89 12.23
C HIS A 16 20.52 -6.64 11.98
N ARG A 17 20.84 -5.83 10.97
CA ARG A 17 20.04 -4.67 10.60
C ARG A 17 18.62 -5.07 10.13
N ARG A 18 18.51 -6.12 9.30
CA ARG A 18 17.21 -6.65 8.87
C ARG A 18 16.40 -7.18 10.07
N ALA A 19 17.03 -7.95 10.96
CA ALA A 19 16.37 -8.44 12.17
C ALA A 19 15.90 -7.30 13.07
N LEU A 20 16.71 -6.25 13.25
CA LEU A 20 16.32 -5.06 14.02
C LEU A 20 15.08 -4.38 13.44
N MET A 21 15.01 -4.19 12.09
CA MET A 21 13.86 -3.58 11.45
C MET A 21 12.59 -4.43 11.63
N ARG A 22 12.69 -5.74 11.45
CA ARG A 22 11.61 -6.69 11.67
C ARG A 22 11.07 -6.65 13.10
N ASN A 23 11.96 -6.69 14.08
CA ASN A 23 11.57 -6.66 15.50
C ASN A 23 10.89 -5.34 15.88
N LEU A 24 11.44 -4.20 15.46
CA LEU A 24 10.80 -2.90 15.73
C LEU A 24 9.43 -2.76 15.04
N ALA A 25 9.28 -3.29 13.82
CA ALA A 25 8.00 -3.29 13.14
C ALA A 25 6.99 -4.22 13.85
N LYS A 26 7.40 -5.44 14.25
CA LYS A 26 6.55 -6.34 15.04
C LYS A 26 6.11 -5.69 16.35
N CYS A 27 7.05 -5.13 17.10
CA CYS A 27 6.72 -4.42 18.35
C CYS A 27 5.68 -3.32 18.11
N LEU A 28 5.84 -2.50 17.05
CA LEU A 28 4.89 -1.43 16.75
C LEU A 28 3.50 -1.98 16.40
N LEU A 29 3.43 -3.02 15.58
CA LEU A 29 2.16 -3.62 15.14
C LEU A 29 1.42 -4.27 16.32
N VAL A 30 2.11 -5.06 17.13
CA VAL A 30 1.50 -5.76 18.29
C VAL A 30 0.99 -4.77 19.34
N THR A 31 1.57 -3.57 19.48
CA THR A 31 1.08 -2.57 20.43
C THR A 31 -0.33 -2.04 20.11
N VAL A 32 -0.84 -2.24 18.90
CA VAL A 32 -2.18 -1.75 18.50
C VAL A 32 -3.27 -2.58 19.18
N ASP A 33 -3.06 -3.89 19.26
CA ASP A 33 -4.02 -4.86 19.80
C ASP A 33 -3.44 -5.55 21.05
N ALA A 34 -2.84 -4.74 21.92
CA ALA A 34 -2.34 -5.24 23.20
C ALA A 34 -3.50 -5.38 24.19
N ASP A 35 -3.71 -6.59 24.69
CA ASP A 35 -4.72 -6.88 25.71
C ASP A 35 -4.56 -5.95 26.91
N GLU A 36 -5.69 -5.49 27.47
CA GLU A 36 -5.68 -4.52 28.56
C GLU A 36 -4.99 -5.03 29.83
N ASP A 37 -5.01 -6.32 30.03
CA ASP A 37 -4.46 -7.00 31.20
C ASP A 37 -3.07 -7.62 30.97
N ALA A 38 -2.48 -7.45 29.79
CA ALA A 38 -1.18 -8.05 29.47
C ALA A 38 -0.03 -7.40 30.26
N GLU A 39 0.79 -8.23 30.90
CA GLU A 39 2.03 -7.77 31.53
C GLU A 39 2.92 -7.11 30.47
N GLY A 40 3.36 -5.87 30.74
CA GLY A 40 4.20 -5.11 29.82
C GLY A 40 3.44 -4.35 28.74
N LYS A 41 2.12 -4.18 28.86
CA LYS A 41 1.31 -3.34 27.99
C LYS A 41 1.95 -1.95 27.81
N PRO A 42 2.06 -1.45 26.58
CA PRO A 42 2.51 -0.09 26.33
C PRO A 42 1.51 0.92 26.92
N ALA A 43 1.99 1.96 27.57
CA ALA A 43 1.15 3.04 28.14
C ALA A 43 0.24 3.70 27.10
N VAL A 44 0.64 3.68 25.83
CA VAL A 44 -0.15 4.19 24.70
C VAL A 44 -0.05 3.22 23.55
N SER A 45 -1.19 2.78 23.04
CA SER A 45 -1.30 1.85 21.92
C SER A 45 -0.78 2.51 20.61
N GLY A 46 -0.30 1.69 19.70
CA GLY A 46 0.13 2.14 18.37
C GLY A 46 1.40 3.00 18.35
N ARG A 47 2.24 2.98 19.41
CA ARG A 47 3.51 3.73 19.44
C ARG A 47 4.65 2.98 20.10
N ILE A 48 5.88 3.25 19.63
CA ILE A 48 7.12 2.77 20.24
C ILE A 48 8.12 3.92 20.44
N LYS A 49 8.86 3.90 21.55
CA LYS A 49 9.97 4.84 21.81
C LYS A 49 11.29 4.19 21.42
N THR A 50 12.06 4.86 20.55
CA THR A 50 13.37 4.36 20.10
C THR A 50 14.28 5.53 19.74
N THR A 51 15.48 5.27 19.20
CA THR A 51 16.35 6.36 18.72
C THR A 51 15.86 6.92 17.40
N LEU A 52 16.04 8.23 17.18
CA LEU A 52 15.60 8.92 15.97
C LEU A 52 16.12 8.26 14.68
N ALA A 53 17.36 7.75 14.68
CA ALA A 53 17.95 7.06 13.53
C ALA A 53 17.22 5.75 13.21
N LYS A 54 16.85 4.96 14.23
CA LYS A 54 16.08 3.72 14.07
C LYS A 54 14.66 3.99 13.64
N ALA A 55 13.97 4.95 14.26
CA ALA A 55 12.61 5.33 13.90
C ALA A 55 12.50 5.69 12.42
N LYS A 56 13.37 6.58 11.94
CA LYS A 56 13.39 6.99 10.52
C LYS A 56 13.71 5.86 9.54
N GLU A 57 14.46 4.84 9.97
CA GLU A 57 14.79 3.70 9.11
C GLU A 57 13.66 2.67 9.07
N VAL A 58 12.95 2.47 10.19
CA VAL A 58 11.82 1.53 10.28
C VAL A 58 10.57 2.08 9.60
N GLN A 59 10.34 3.38 9.65
CA GLN A 59 9.17 4.04 9.09
C GLN A 59 8.80 3.56 7.67
N PRO A 60 9.68 3.63 6.66
CA PRO A 60 9.35 3.21 5.31
C PRO A 60 9.09 1.69 5.19
N PHE A 61 9.65 0.90 6.09
CA PHE A 61 9.40 -0.54 6.14
C PHE A 61 7.97 -0.83 6.63
N VAL A 62 7.54 -0.20 7.71
CA VAL A 62 6.16 -0.33 8.24
C VAL A 62 5.14 0.19 7.23
N GLU A 63 5.37 1.34 6.63
CA GLU A 63 4.47 1.90 5.61
C GLU A 63 4.29 0.99 4.40
N ARG A 64 5.35 0.30 4.00
CA ARG A 64 5.26 -0.72 2.94
C ARG A 64 4.36 -1.89 3.34
N LEU A 65 4.42 -2.36 4.59
CA LEU A 65 3.57 -3.44 5.09
C LEU A 65 2.09 -3.04 5.06
N ILE A 66 1.77 -1.84 5.54
CA ILE A 66 0.40 -1.29 5.53
C ILE A 66 -0.10 -1.13 4.09
N THR A 67 0.72 -0.64 3.18
CA THR A 67 0.34 -0.51 1.76
C THR A 67 0.00 -1.86 1.13
N ILE A 68 0.76 -2.92 1.47
CA ILE A 68 0.47 -4.27 0.96
C ILE A 68 -0.89 -4.74 1.49
N ALA A 69 -1.16 -4.60 2.78
CA ALA A 69 -2.42 -5.02 3.39
C ALA A 69 -3.61 -4.21 2.85
N ARG A 70 -3.49 -2.89 2.81
CA ARG A 70 -4.55 -2.00 2.31
C ARG A 70 -5.00 -2.32 0.89
N ARG A 71 -4.04 -2.61 0.00
CA ARG A 71 -4.34 -2.94 -1.40
C ARG A 71 -5.14 -4.23 -1.57
N THR A 72 -5.17 -5.08 -0.58
CA THR A 72 -5.90 -6.36 -0.64
C THR A 72 -7.32 -6.28 -0.09
N LEU A 73 -7.73 -5.17 0.53
CA LEU A 73 -9.08 -5.00 1.08
C LEU A 73 -10.18 -5.23 0.04
N ILE A 74 -10.00 -4.76 -1.19
CA ILE A 74 -10.97 -4.96 -2.28
C ILE A 74 -11.17 -6.46 -2.55
N HIS A 75 -10.08 -7.22 -2.57
CA HIS A 75 -10.13 -8.67 -2.79
C HIS A 75 -10.69 -9.43 -1.58
N GLU A 76 -10.45 -8.91 -0.37
CA GLU A 76 -11.00 -9.49 0.86
C GLU A 76 -12.52 -9.36 0.85
N ARG A 77 -13.07 -8.16 0.59
CA ARG A 77 -14.50 -7.92 0.44
C ARG A 77 -15.12 -8.76 -0.67
N ALA A 78 -14.49 -8.81 -1.85
CA ALA A 78 -14.96 -9.66 -2.95
C ALA A 78 -14.98 -11.16 -2.57
N SER A 79 -14.10 -11.61 -1.67
CA SER A 79 -14.13 -13.00 -1.18
C SER A 79 -15.19 -13.24 -0.11
N GLU A 80 -15.61 -12.21 0.61
CA GLU A 80 -16.64 -12.29 1.66
C GLU A 80 -18.03 -12.54 1.07
N GLU A 81 -18.31 -12.03 -0.12
CA GLU A 81 -19.59 -12.26 -0.84
C GLU A 81 -19.91 -13.74 -1.04
N PHE A 82 -18.89 -14.60 -1.15
CA PHE A 82 -19.02 -16.04 -1.34
C PHE A 82 -18.91 -16.85 -0.05
N GLN A 83 -18.85 -16.20 1.12
CA GLN A 83 -18.67 -16.91 2.39
C GLN A 83 -20.01 -17.34 2.99
N SER A 84 -20.14 -18.63 3.28
CA SER A 84 -21.30 -19.20 4.00
C SER A 84 -21.23 -19.00 5.53
N GLY A 85 -20.16 -18.35 6.02
CA GLY A 85 -19.95 -18.08 7.45
C GLY A 85 -18.53 -17.55 7.73
N PRO A 86 -18.20 -17.17 8.98
CA PRO A 86 -16.89 -16.63 9.32
C PRO A 86 -15.79 -17.64 8.98
N ASN A 87 -14.92 -17.24 8.07
CA ASN A 87 -13.79 -18.04 7.57
C ASN A 87 -14.15 -19.32 6.77
N LYS A 88 -15.43 -19.52 6.40
CA LYS A 88 -15.86 -20.69 5.61
C LYS A 88 -16.20 -20.26 4.19
N GLY A 89 -15.39 -20.68 3.23
CA GLY A 89 -15.69 -20.50 1.82
C GLY A 89 -16.76 -21.49 1.32
N PRO A 90 -17.23 -21.34 0.08
CA PRO A 90 -18.18 -22.25 -0.55
C PRO A 90 -17.63 -23.67 -0.66
N ASP A 91 -18.51 -24.64 -0.86
CA ASP A 91 -18.11 -26.04 -1.01
C ASP A 91 -17.25 -26.22 -2.26
N LYS A 92 -16.19 -27.05 -2.16
CA LYS A 92 -15.23 -27.28 -3.25
C LYS A 92 -15.87 -27.87 -4.50
N SER A 93 -17.03 -28.48 -4.39
CA SER A 93 -17.82 -29.02 -5.51
C SER A 93 -18.69 -27.96 -6.19
N SER A 94 -18.86 -26.79 -5.59
CA SER A 94 -19.66 -25.69 -6.11
C SER A 94 -18.91 -24.93 -7.21
N SER A 95 -19.65 -24.41 -8.19
CA SER A 95 -19.12 -23.52 -9.23
C SER A 95 -18.59 -22.19 -8.66
N GLU A 96 -19.11 -21.78 -7.49
CA GLU A 96 -18.71 -20.57 -6.81
C GLU A 96 -17.32 -20.67 -6.17
N TRP A 97 -16.87 -21.91 -5.88
CA TRP A 97 -15.58 -22.13 -5.26
C TRP A 97 -14.40 -21.57 -6.08
N GLN A 98 -14.46 -21.67 -7.40
CA GLN A 98 -13.40 -21.15 -8.26
C GLN A 98 -13.33 -19.62 -8.19
N GLN A 99 -14.47 -18.95 -8.17
CA GLN A 99 -14.56 -17.49 -8.07
C GLN A 99 -14.08 -17.03 -6.69
N TRP A 100 -14.53 -17.68 -5.63
CA TRP A 100 -14.05 -17.42 -4.28
C TRP A 100 -12.53 -17.62 -4.14
N ALA A 101 -12.00 -18.72 -4.66
CA ALA A 101 -10.58 -19.04 -4.61
C ALA A 101 -9.75 -17.99 -5.37
N ALA A 102 -10.23 -17.55 -6.54
CA ALA A 102 -9.60 -16.51 -7.33
C ALA A 102 -9.58 -15.14 -6.58
N ALA A 103 -10.70 -14.75 -5.96
CA ALA A 103 -10.80 -13.54 -5.17
C ALA A 103 -9.90 -13.60 -3.91
N ARG A 104 -9.83 -14.75 -3.23
CA ARG A 104 -9.05 -14.94 -2.01
C ARG A 104 -7.54 -15.10 -2.25
N ALA A 105 -7.13 -15.58 -3.43
CA ALA A 105 -5.72 -15.84 -3.74
C ALA A 105 -4.81 -14.61 -3.52
N PRO A 106 -5.13 -13.38 -3.95
CA PRO A 106 -4.33 -12.19 -3.69
C PRO A 106 -4.16 -11.88 -2.21
N VAL A 107 -5.22 -12.09 -1.40
CA VAL A 107 -5.19 -11.85 0.06
C VAL A 107 -4.22 -12.82 0.73
N VAL A 108 -4.31 -14.11 0.42
CA VAL A 108 -3.41 -15.15 0.94
C VAL A 108 -1.97 -14.88 0.51
N ALA A 109 -1.74 -14.50 -0.74
CA ALA A 109 -0.42 -14.15 -1.24
C ALA A 109 0.17 -12.93 -0.50
N ALA A 110 -0.65 -11.92 -0.23
CA ALA A 110 -0.23 -10.74 0.53
C ALA A 110 0.10 -11.08 1.99
N LYS A 111 -0.75 -11.86 2.69
CA LYS A 111 -0.50 -12.34 4.05
C LYS A 111 0.84 -13.12 4.13
N ARG A 112 1.07 -14.04 3.21
CA ARG A 112 2.35 -14.79 3.10
C ARG A 112 3.54 -13.86 2.84
N ARG A 113 3.38 -12.87 1.96
CA ARG A 113 4.43 -11.89 1.66
C ARG A 113 4.79 -11.04 2.87
N VAL A 114 3.79 -10.54 3.60
CA VAL A 114 3.99 -9.77 4.84
C VAL A 114 4.67 -10.61 5.90
N GLN A 115 4.23 -11.86 6.10
CA GLN A 115 4.84 -12.80 7.03
C GLN A 115 6.33 -13.06 6.70
N ALA A 116 6.67 -13.26 5.43
CA ALA A 116 8.06 -13.42 4.99
C ALA A 116 8.89 -12.15 5.24
N LEU A 117 8.32 -10.96 5.01
CA LEU A 117 8.96 -9.68 5.31
C LEU A 117 9.23 -9.50 6.81
N LEU A 118 8.29 -9.92 7.68
CA LEU A 118 8.43 -9.86 9.13
C LEU A 118 9.37 -10.94 9.71
N GLY A 119 9.72 -11.94 8.93
CA GLY A 119 10.77 -12.92 9.30
C GLY A 119 10.28 -14.29 9.68
N GLY A 120 9.03 -14.63 9.43
CA GLY A 120 8.60 -16.02 9.47
C GLY A 120 7.61 -16.41 10.56
N GLY A 121 7.75 -17.61 11.12
CA GLY A 121 6.72 -18.31 11.86
C GLY A 121 6.58 -18.00 13.35
N ASP A 122 7.29 -16.99 13.87
CA ASP A 122 7.16 -16.57 15.28
C ASP A 122 5.72 -16.19 15.63
N PRO A 123 5.25 -16.45 16.86
CA PRO A 123 3.91 -16.06 17.29
C PRO A 123 3.65 -14.55 17.16
N ASP A 124 4.65 -13.72 17.48
CA ASP A 124 4.58 -12.27 17.31
C ASP A 124 4.43 -11.84 15.85
N SER A 125 5.04 -12.58 14.93
CA SER A 125 4.88 -12.32 13.48
C SER A 125 3.47 -12.63 13.02
N LYS A 126 2.84 -13.69 13.55
CA LYS A 126 1.44 -14.04 13.23
C LYS A 126 0.49 -12.98 13.78
N LYS A 127 0.60 -12.64 15.08
CA LYS A 127 -0.18 -11.55 15.69
C LYS A 127 -0.03 -10.24 14.92
N ALA A 128 1.20 -9.86 14.55
CA ALA A 128 1.43 -8.65 13.78
C ALA A 128 0.79 -8.68 12.38
N VAL A 129 0.73 -9.83 11.72
CA VAL A 129 0.01 -10.00 10.45
C VAL A 129 -1.49 -9.86 10.68
N ASP A 130 -2.04 -10.50 11.70
CA ASP A 130 -3.47 -10.44 12.00
C ASP A 130 -3.89 -9.00 12.31
N VAL A 131 -3.21 -8.30 13.21
CA VAL A 131 -3.45 -6.88 13.51
C VAL A 131 -3.36 -6.00 12.26
N LEU A 132 -2.39 -6.26 11.39
CA LEU A 132 -2.19 -5.48 10.17
C LEU A 132 -3.38 -5.59 9.21
N PHE A 133 -3.95 -6.79 9.04
CA PHE A 133 -5.06 -7.01 8.11
C PHE A 133 -6.42 -6.74 8.75
N SER A 134 -6.63 -7.06 10.04
CA SER A 134 -7.90 -6.85 10.71
C SER A 134 -8.14 -5.40 11.14
N THR A 135 -7.11 -4.72 11.66
CA THR A 135 -7.26 -3.41 12.31
C THR A 135 -6.68 -2.28 11.46
N LEU A 136 -5.40 -2.39 11.04
CA LEU A 136 -4.71 -1.28 10.39
C LEU A 136 -5.08 -1.11 8.92
N ALA A 137 -5.33 -2.18 8.19
CA ALA A 137 -5.68 -2.08 6.78
C ALA A 137 -7.02 -1.35 6.57
N PRO A 138 -8.12 -1.71 7.27
CA PRO A 138 -9.37 -0.97 7.19
C PRO A 138 -9.23 0.48 7.68
N ARG A 139 -8.51 0.70 8.79
CA ARG A 139 -8.28 2.03 9.35
C ARG A 139 -7.66 3.00 8.33
N PHE A 140 -6.73 2.53 7.51
CA PHE A 140 -6.02 3.35 6.53
C PHE A 140 -6.53 3.19 5.09
N GLU A 141 -7.72 2.68 4.88
CA GLU A 141 -8.27 2.40 3.55
C GLU A 141 -8.21 3.62 2.63
N PHE A 142 -8.68 4.76 3.10
CA PHE A 142 -8.77 5.99 2.31
C PHE A 142 -7.48 6.81 2.27
N ARG A 143 -6.47 6.43 3.04
CA ARG A 143 -5.21 7.17 3.10
C ARG A 143 -4.18 6.58 2.12
N ALA A 144 -3.67 7.41 1.20
CA ALA A 144 -2.75 6.97 0.15
C ALA A 144 -1.33 6.64 0.64
N GLY A 145 -0.93 7.17 1.82
CA GLY A 145 0.39 6.97 2.41
C GLY A 145 0.60 7.84 3.65
N GLY A 146 1.80 7.78 4.25
CA GLY A 146 2.09 8.54 5.47
C GLY A 146 1.28 8.03 6.67
N TYR A 147 1.21 6.71 6.84
CA TYR A 147 0.45 6.05 7.92
C TYR A 147 1.09 6.22 9.28
N THR A 148 2.38 6.56 9.29
CA THR A 148 3.18 6.69 10.50
C THR A 148 3.86 8.04 10.57
N ARG A 149 4.05 8.54 11.81
CA ARG A 149 4.83 9.76 12.06
C ARG A 149 5.94 9.51 13.09
N VAL A 150 6.99 10.30 12.99
CA VAL A 150 8.13 10.26 13.90
C VAL A 150 8.18 11.56 14.70
N LEU A 151 7.87 11.48 15.98
CA LEU A 151 7.95 12.60 16.91
C LEU A 151 9.31 12.59 17.60
N ARG A 152 10.03 13.71 17.60
CA ARG A 152 11.27 13.84 18.35
C ARG A 152 10.95 14.04 19.82
N SER A 153 11.60 13.28 20.70
CA SER A 153 11.51 13.50 22.14
C SER A 153 12.53 14.54 22.59
N ALA A 154 12.13 15.40 23.51
CA ALA A 154 13.07 16.34 24.16
C ALA A 154 14.08 15.58 25.03
N GLN A 155 13.66 14.44 25.62
CA GLN A 155 14.53 13.62 26.45
C GLN A 155 15.58 12.91 25.60
N ARG A 156 16.83 13.03 25.99
CA ARG A 156 17.93 12.24 25.45
C ARG A 156 18.10 10.94 26.23
N ARG A 157 18.71 9.94 25.62
CA ARG A 157 18.99 8.67 26.27
C ARG A 157 20.09 8.85 27.28
N LEU A 158 19.87 8.31 28.50
CA LEU A 158 20.91 8.26 29.53
C LEU A 158 22.12 7.44 29.03
N GLY A 159 23.30 7.88 29.37
CA GLY A 159 24.57 7.25 29.04
C GLY A 159 25.23 7.82 27.78
N ASP A 160 24.59 7.79 26.60
CA ASP A 160 25.20 8.25 25.36
C ASP A 160 24.60 9.58 24.80
N GLY A 161 23.64 10.17 25.51
CA GLY A 161 22.99 11.43 25.07
C GLY A 161 22.28 11.33 23.72
N GLY A 162 22.02 10.12 23.22
CA GLY A 162 21.43 9.89 21.90
C GLY A 162 20.02 10.47 21.78
N ALA A 163 19.73 11.12 20.64
CA ALA A 163 18.39 11.62 20.34
C ALA A 163 17.37 10.49 20.28
N THR A 164 16.29 10.59 21.09
CA THR A 164 15.19 9.64 21.09
C THR A 164 14.00 10.18 20.28
N ALA A 165 13.17 9.28 19.80
CA ALA A 165 11.96 9.59 19.04
C ALA A 165 10.88 8.55 19.32
N ILE A 166 9.64 8.95 19.14
CA ILE A 166 8.48 8.10 19.16
C ILE A 166 8.07 7.86 17.71
N LEU A 167 7.93 6.61 17.34
CA LEU A 167 7.30 6.20 16.08
C LEU A 167 5.89 5.74 16.41
N GLU A 168 4.89 6.34 15.79
CA GLU A 168 3.49 6.05 16.06
C GLU A 168 2.65 6.02 14.78
N PHE A 169 1.50 5.38 14.84
CA PHE A 169 0.50 5.49 13.80
C PHE A 169 -0.24 6.83 13.90
N VAL A 170 -0.64 7.35 12.76
CA VAL A 170 -1.45 8.57 12.69
C VAL A 170 -2.82 8.29 13.29
N GLY A 171 -3.36 9.22 14.09
CA GLY A 171 -4.65 9.08 14.77
C GLY A 171 -5.82 9.00 13.81
N ASP A 172 -6.96 8.49 14.30
CA ASP A 172 -8.17 8.31 13.49
C ASP A 172 -8.75 9.66 13.05
N ASP A 173 -8.69 10.68 13.89
CA ASP A 173 -9.12 12.05 13.58
C ASP A 173 -8.31 12.68 12.44
N GLU A 174 -7.05 12.26 12.28
CA GLU A 174 -6.17 12.70 11.20
C GLU A 174 -6.32 11.86 9.92
N VAL A 175 -6.96 10.70 10.00
CA VAL A 175 -7.23 9.82 8.85
C VAL A 175 -8.34 10.36 7.98
N SER A 176 -9.33 11.02 8.59
CA SER A 176 -10.51 11.59 7.93
C SER A 176 -10.25 12.89 7.14
N MET A 177 -9.01 13.36 7.07
CA MET A 177 -8.62 14.40 6.12
C MET A 177 -8.67 13.83 4.70
N VAL A 178 -9.88 13.55 4.26
CA VAL A 178 -10.25 13.25 2.88
C VAL A 178 -9.79 14.42 2.03
N ARG A 179 -9.07 14.09 0.98
CA ARG A 179 -8.85 14.93 -0.19
C ARG A 179 -10.11 15.74 -0.45
N PRO A 180 -10.10 17.08 -0.47
CA PRO A 180 -11.25 17.81 -0.95
C PRO A 180 -11.50 17.31 -2.37
N GLU A 181 -12.69 16.79 -2.60
CA GLU A 181 -13.16 16.53 -3.95
C GLU A 181 -13.02 17.85 -4.69
N THR A 182 -12.15 17.88 -5.67
CA THR A 182 -12.17 18.94 -6.67
C THR A 182 -13.49 18.77 -7.40
N THR A 183 -14.52 19.39 -6.87
CA THR A 183 -15.70 19.71 -7.63
C THR A 183 -15.20 20.60 -8.77
N SER A 184 -15.02 19.99 -9.93
CA SER A 184 -14.98 20.72 -11.18
C SER A 184 -16.35 21.40 -11.28
N ALA A 185 -16.41 22.64 -10.82
CA ALA A 185 -17.51 23.51 -11.10
C ALA A 185 -17.49 23.72 -12.62
N VAL A 186 -18.28 22.93 -13.32
CA VAL A 186 -18.77 23.29 -14.64
C VAL A 186 -19.70 24.46 -14.37
N SER A 187 -19.20 25.65 -14.56
CA SER A 187 -20.02 26.85 -14.65
C SER A 187 -20.68 26.83 -16.01
N ASP A 188 -21.91 26.34 -16.06
CA ASP A 188 -22.83 26.67 -17.14
C ASP A 188 -23.14 28.15 -16.99
N SER A 189 -22.49 28.97 -17.81
CA SER A 189 -22.92 30.32 -18.08
C SER A 189 -23.53 30.31 -19.47
N GLU A 190 -24.85 30.10 -19.51
CA GLU A 190 -25.66 30.54 -20.60
C GLU A 190 -25.59 32.08 -20.66
N SER A 191 -25.14 32.59 -21.78
CA SER A 191 -25.43 33.95 -22.20
C SER A 191 -25.63 33.97 -23.70
N ASP A 192 -26.90 34.06 -24.06
CA ASP A 192 -27.38 34.52 -25.35
C ASP A 192 -26.65 35.78 -25.79
N SER A 193 -26.15 35.77 -27.02
CA SER A 193 -26.18 36.97 -27.87
C SER A 193 -26.01 36.53 -29.33
N GLU A 194 -27.10 36.59 -30.03
CA GLU A 194 -27.18 36.60 -31.47
C GLU A 194 -26.36 37.76 -32.04
N VAL A 195 -25.49 37.50 -32.98
CA VAL A 195 -25.10 38.49 -34.02
C VAL A 195 -24.91 37.74 -35.34
N GLU A 196 -25.86 37.92 -36.23
CA GLU A 196 -25.73 37.67 -37.65
C GLU A 196 -24.62 38.54 -38.24
N THR A 197 -23.76 37.99 -39.08
CA THR A 197 -23.24 38.69 -40.24
C THR A 197 -22.81 37.66 -41.31
N ASP A 198 -23.51 37.71 -42.38
CA ASP A 198 -23.16 37.15 -43.68
C ASP A 198 -21.78 37.66 -44.17
N ILE A 199 -21.03 36.81 -44.80
CA ILE A 199 -20.23 37.16 -46.00
C ILE A 199 -19.85 35.85 -46.74
N GLU A 200 -20.26 35.83 -48.02
CA GLU A 200 -19.93 34.88 -49.07
C GLU A 200 -18.47 34.84 -49.41
N GLY A 201 -18.04 33.73 -49.99
CA GLY A 201 -16.94 33.82 -50.96
C GLY A 201 -15.95 32.65 -51.04
N ASN A 202 -16.27 31.66 -51.85
CA ASN A 202 -15.46 31.16 -52.98
C ASN A 202 -14.05 30.54 -52.74
N GLY A 203 -13.87 29.37 -53.36
CA GLY A 203 -12.53 28.95 -53.88
C GLY A 203 -12.14 27.49 -53.59
N GLU A 204 -12.62 26.59 -54.33
CA GLU A 204 -12.01 25.50 -55.19
C GLU A 204 -10.58 25.03 -54.94
N SER A 205 -10.48 23.73 -55.12
CA SER A 205 -9.37 22.83 -55.61
C SER A 205 -8.73 22.01 -54.47
N GLY A 206 -8.87 20.71 -54.39
CA GLY A 206 -8.66 19.69 -55.41
C GLY A 206 -7.28 19.06 -55.19
N GLN A 207 -7.22 17.90 -54.56
CA GLN A 207 -6.37 16.80 -55.06
C GLN A 207 -6.51 15.54 -54.17
N GLU A 208 -7.11 14.55 -54.79
CA GLU A 208 -7.01 13.14 -54.44
C GLU A 208 -5.56 12.68 -54.61
N VAL A 209 -5.10 11.79 -53.72
CA VAL A 209 -4.04 10.84 -54.03
C VAL A 209 -4.40 9.49 -53.37
N ASP A 210 -4.55 8.54 -54.24
CA ASP A 210 -4.93 7.16 -54.18
C ASP A 210 -3.91 6.28 -53.45
N PRO A 211 -4.34 5.12 -52.86
CA PRO A 211 -3.44 4.19 -52.17
C PRO A 211 -2.89 3.12 -53.11
N GLY A 212 -1.64 2.81 -52.96
CA GLY A 212 -0.98 1.72 -53.69
C GLY A 212 -0.55 0.59 -52.74
N PRO A 213 -0.54 -0.65 -53.21
CA PRO A 213 -0.56 -1.86 -52.39
C PRO A 213 0.81 -2.58 -52.30
N GLY A 214 0.89 -3.50 -51.32
CA GLY A 214 1.61 -4.76 -51.52
C GLY A 214 3.00 -4.88 -50.88
N GLY A 215 3.21 -5.94 -50.16
CA GLY A 215 4.48 -6.43 -49.71
C GLY A 215 4.42 -7.58 -48.71
N GLU A 216 3.91 -8.72 -49.13
CA GLU A 216 4.20 -10.01 -48.47
C GLU A 216 5.69 -10.31 -48.61
N ILE A 217 6.35 -10.75 -47.55
CA ILE A 217 7.39 -11.77 -47.63
C ILE A 217 7.46 -12.52 -46.28
N GLY A 218 7.11 -13.79 -46.37
CA GLY A 218 7.34 -14.77 -45.33
C GLY A 218 8.80 -15.17 -45.23
N LYS A 219 9.16 -15.72 -44.09
CA LYS A 219 10.10 -16.84 -43.96
C LYS A 219 9.97 -17.51 -42.59
N LYS A 220 9.50 -18.73 -42.65
CA LYS A 220 9.71 -19.80 -41.69
C LYS A 220 11.19 -20.09 -41.53
N THR A 221 11.67 -20.31 -40.33
CA THR A 221 12.80 -21.21 -40.08
C THR A 221 12.45 -22.10 -38.87
N GLU A 222 12.17 -23.35 -39.24
CA GLU A 222 12.33 -24.51 -38.39
C GLU A 222 13.78 -24.61 -37.96
N TYR A 223 14.02 -24.93 -36.68
CA TYR A 223 15.24 -25.60 -36.27
C TYR A 223 14.88 -26.86 -35.52
N ASP A 224 15.32 -27.93 -36.12
CA ASP A 224 15.31 -29.30 -35.69
C ASP A 224 16.22 -29.54 -34.48
N LYS A 225 15.90 -30.62 -33.84
CA LYS A 225 16.61 -31.34 -32.77
C LYS A 225 18.08 -31.64 -33.08
N ASP A 226 18.90 -31.57 -32.05
CA ASP A 226 19.70 -32.68 -31.54
C ASP A 226 20.02 -32.46 -30.06
#